data_9cd82afd63465a9fba6d34dfb25b1646
#
_entry.id   9cd82afd63465a9fba6d34dfb25b1646
#
_cell.length_a   1.000
_cell.length_b   1.000
_cell.length_c   1.000
_cell.angle_alpha   90.00
_cell.angle_beta   90.00
_cell.angle_gamma   90.00
#
_symmetry.space_group_name_H-M   'P 1'
#
loop_
_entity.id
_entity.type
_entity.pdbx_description
1 polymer ?
#
loop_
_entity_poly.entity_id
_entity_poly.type
_entity_poly.pdbx_seq_one_letter_code
_entity_poly.pdbx_strand_id
1 'polypeptide(L)'
;MRHSAPGTLRVGMGQMRVDGGRAAVNLARAQQMVLEAGKAQCDVVVLPECLDLGWMHPSARTDAERIPGERTTVLGHAAATAGLWVVAGLTERTDTAVYNSAVLLNPQGELTLLHRKVNELAVARNVYTAGTAIEVSRTSFGTVGLPICADNFEDCHFISDAMADLGANVLLSPCAWAVTSEQDRNQEPYGSLWERSYAILAKRHGVAVVGVSNVGYMDAGAWQGRLCIGASLAVNPAGQVVGRGPYGCEAENLITVDLPLQTRTSRARGADTG
;
A
#
# COMPACT_ATOMS: atom_id res chain seq x y z
N MET A 1 -6.40 5.17 -25.00
CA MET A 1 -6.18 5.61 -23.61
C MET A 1 -7.26 6.62 -23.24
N ARG A 2 -8.19 6.29 -22.35
CA ARG A 2 -9.06 7.31 -21.75
C ARG A 2 -8.32 7.78 -20.50
N HIS A 3 -7.92 9.03 -20.47
CA HIS A 3 -7.47 9.66 -19.23
C HIS A 3 -8.71 9.90 -18.35
N SER A 4 -8.57 9.59 -17.05
CA SER A 4 -9.54 10.04 -16.04
C SER A 4 -9.82 11.53 -16.24
N ALA A 5 -11.00 12.02 -15.83
CA ALA A 5 -11.31 13.44 -15.89
C ALA A 5 -10.16 14.25 -15.25
N PRO A 6 -9.79 15.43 -15.79
CA PRO A 6 -8.73 16.24 -15.21
C PRO A 6 -8.94 16.44 -13.70
N GLY A 7 -7.92 16.08 -12.90
CA GLY A 7 -7.98 16.15 -11.43
C GLY A 7 -8.63 14.95 -10.74
N THR A 8 -8.93 13.85 -11.46
CA THR A 8 -9.45 12.60 -10.88
C THR A 8 -8.47 11.46 -11.12
N LEU A 9 -8.18 10.69 -10.10
CA LEU A 9 -7.38 9.47 -10.14
C LEU A 9 -8.28 8.25 -9.96
N ARG A 10 -8.27 7.33 -10.92
CA ARG A 10 -8.95 6.05 -10.80
C ARG A 10 -8.03 5.00 -10.21
N VAL A 11 -8.31 4.59 -8.98
CA VAL A 11 -7.52 3.63 -8.22
C VAL A 11 -8.20 2.26 -8.22
N GLY A 12 -7.44 1.21 -8.52
CA GLY A 12 -7.79 -0.16 -8.21
C GLY A 12 -7.25 -0.53 -6.81
N MET A 13 -8.13 -0.85 -5.88
CA MET A 13 -7.76 -1.45 -4.60
C MET A 13 -7.77 -2.96 -4.78
N GLY A 14 -6.60 -3.55 -4.99
CA GLY A 14 -6.42 -4.98 -5.23
C GLY A 14 -6.35 -5.77 -3.93
N GLN A 15 -7.50 -5.98 -3.29
CA GLN A 15 -7.64 -6.76 -2.07
C GLN A 15 -7.53 -8.25 -2.38
N MET A 16 -6.30 -8.75 -2.44
CA MET A 16 -6.01 -10.12 -2.83
C MET A 16 -5.73 -11.05 -1.66
N ARG A 17 -5.91 -12.35 -1.87
CA ARG A 17 -5.46 -13.38 -0.94
C ARG A 17 -3.94 -13.50 -0.95
N VAL A 18 -3.36 -13.60 0.23
CA VAL A 18 -1.92 -13.87 0.43
C VAL A 18 -1.77 -15.14 1.25
N ASP A 19 -1.13 -16.15 0.65
CA ASP A 19 -0.79 -17.40 1.30
C ASP A 19 0.66 -17.34 1.80
N GLY A 20 0.89 -17.63 3.07
CA GLY A 20 2.22 -17.53 3.70
C GLY A 20 3.28 -18.37 2.99
N GLY A 21 4.45 -17.79 2.69
CA GLY A 21 5.59 -18.45 2.04
C GLY A 21 5.35 -18.94 0.60
N ARG A 22 4.23 -18.57 -0.04
CA ARG A 22 3.85 -19.08 -1.37
C ARG A 22 4.06 -18.02 -2.46
N ALA A 23 5.30 -17.49 -2.55
CA ALA A 23 5.63 -16.36 -3.43
C ALA A 23 5.12 -16.52 -4.87
N ALA A 24 5.36 -17.65 -5.52
CA ALA A 24 4.93 -17.86 -6.90
C ALA A 24 3.40 -17.81 -7.08
N VAL A 25 2.65 -18.37 -6.13
CA VAL A 25 1.18 -18.35 -6.14
C VAL A 25 0.65 -16.95 -5.92
N ASN A 26 1.23 -16.24 -4.95
CA ASN A 26 0.83 -14.87 -4.62
C ASN A 26 1.15 -13.90 -5.76
N LEU A 27 2.33 -14.04 -6.40
CA LEU A 27 2.70 -13.24 -7.57
C LEU A 27 1.78 -13.48 -8.77
N ALA A 28 1.37 -14.73 -9.01
CA ALA A 28 0.41 -15.02 -10.07
C ALA A 28 -0.95 -14.34 -9.83
N ARG A 29 -1.44 -14.32 -8.56
CA ARG A 29 -2.64 -13.56 -8.19
C ARG A 29 -2.45 -12.06 -8.35
N ALA A 30 -1.29 -11.54 -7.91
CA ALA A 30 -0.96 -10.13 -8.07
C ALA A 30 -0.95 -9.69 -9.54
N GLN A 31 -0.33 -10.49 -10.42
CA GLN A 31 -0.35 -10.25 -11.88
C GLN A 31 -1.79 -10.21 -12.42
N GLN A 32 -2.62 -11.19 -12.04
CA GLN A 32 -4.02 -11.24 -12.47
C GLN A 32 -4.78 -9.99 -12.00
N MET A 33 -4.58 -9.57 -10.74
CA MET A 33 -5.20 -8.36 -10.18
C MET A 33 -4.78 -7.08 -10.93
N VAL A 34 -3.50 -6.98 -11.31
CA VAL A 34 -2.98 -5.88 -12.15
C VAL A 34 -3.66 -5.86 -13.52
N LEU A 35 -3.78 -7.02 -14.19
CA LEU A 35 -4.44 -7.11 -15.50
C LEU A 35 -5.93 -6.78 -15.42
N GLU A 36 -6.61 -7.17 -14.36
CA GLU A 36 -8.01 -6.82 -14.10
C GLU A 36 -8.19 -5.31 -13.86
N ALA A 37 -7.27 -4.68 -13.10
CA ALA A 37 -7.25 -3.23 -12.92
C ALA A 37 -7.07 -2.49 -14.25
N GLY A 38 -6.22 -3.02 -15.15
CA GLY A 38 -6.08 -2.48 -16.50
C GLY A 38 -7.37 -2.56 -17.32
N LYS A 39 -8.08 -3.70 -17.27
CA LYS A 39 -9.40 -3.86 -17.90
C LYS A 39 -10.45 -2.91 -17.31
N ALA A 40 -10.37 -2.65 -16.00
CA ALA A 40 -11.21 -1.69 -15.29
C ALA A 40 -10.78 -0.22 -15.54
N GLN A 41 -9.78 0.02 -16.38
CA GLN A 41 -9.26 1.33 -16.75
C GLN A 41 -8.75 2.15 -15.54
N CYS A 42 -8.11 1.49 -14.57
CA CYS A 42 -7.45 2.16 -13.47
C CYS A 42 -6.18 2.88 -13.94
N ASP A 43 -5.87 4.02 -13.34
CA ASP A 43 -4.59 4.73 -13.54
C ASP A 43 -3.48 4.08 -12.71
N VAL A 44 -3.85 3.56 -11.52
CA VAL A 44 -2.97 2.87 -10.59
C VAL A 44 -3.72 1.73 -9.90
N VAL A 45 -3.01 0.63 -9.64
CA VAL A 45 -3.48 -0.41 -8.72
C VAL A 45 -2.57 -0.45 -7.49
N VAL A 46 -3.19 -0.55 -6.32
CA VAL A 46 -2.49 -0.75 -5.04
C VAL A 46 -2.73 -2.18 -4.58
N LEU A 47 -1.65 -2.89 -4.29
CA LEU A 47 -1.63 -4.26 -3.80
C LEU A 47 -1.16 -4.31 -2.34
N PRO A 48 -1.43 -5.39 -1.60
CA PRO A 48 -1.16 -5.49 -0.16
C PRO A 48 0.31 -5.45 0.23
N GLU A 49 0.55 -5.32 1.54
CA GLU A 49 1.82 -5.41 2.25
C GLU A 49 2.37 -6.84 2.23
N CYS A 50 3.69 -7.01 1.95
CA CYS A 50 4.37 -8.31 1.89
C CYS A 50 3.57 -9.36 1.10
N LEU A 51 3.00 -8.94 -0.03
CA LEU A 51 2.10 -9.79 -0.83
C LEU A 51 2.78 -11.07 -1.34
N ASP A 52 4.10 -11.08 -1.41
CA ASP A 52 4.91 -12.19 -1.87
C ASP A 52 4.98 -13.34 -0.85
N LEU A 53 5.34 -13.05 0.39
CA LEU A 53 5.61 -14.06 1.42
C LEU A 53 4.62 -14.05 2.58
N GLY A 54 3.78 -13.02 2.69
CA GLY A 54 2.94 -12.76 3.86
C GLY A 54 3.71 -12.07 4.99
N TRP A 55 3.07 -11.09 5.61
CA TRP A 55 3.67 -10.30 6.68
C TRP A 55 4.09 -11.16 7.86
N MET A 56 5.34 -11.03 8.29
CA MET A 56 6.01 -11.81 9.35
C MET A 56 6.09 -13.34 9.12
N HIS A 57 5.81 -13.83 7.92
CA HIS A 57 6.00 -15.25 7.65
C HIS A 57 7.50 -15.63 7.76
N PRO A 58 7.86 -16.77 8.39
CA PRO A 58 9.27 -17.16 8.63
C PRO A 58 10.12 -17.26 7.35
N SER A 59 9.51 -17.55 6.20
CA SER A 59 10.18 -17.58 4.90
C SER A 59 10.79 -16.23 4.49
N ALA A 60 10.41 -15.12 5.11
CA ALA A 60 11.06 -13.82 4.91
C ALA A 60 12.58 -13.90 5.16
N ARG A 61 13.04 -14.81 6.03
CA ARG A 61 14.47 -14.98 6.35
C ARG A 61 15.26 -15.71 5.27
N THR A 62 14.62 -16.54 4.46
CA THR A 62 15.26 -17.38 3.42
C THR A 62 14.93 -16.93 2.02
N ASP A 63 13.68 -16.53 1.77
CA ASP A 63 13.10 -16.37 0.45
C ASP A 63 12.88 -14.90 0.03
N ALA A 64 13.20 -13.92 0.92
CA ALA A 64 13.20 -12.51 0.53
C ALA A 64 14.21 -12.24 -0.59
N GLU A 65 13.87 -11.34 -1.52
CA GLU A 65 14.71 -10.99 -2.66
C GLU A 65 15.23 -9.55 -2.59
N ARG A 66 16.25 -9.26 -3.37
CA ARG A 66 16.67 -7.88 -3.63
C ARG A 66 15.60 -7.13 -4.42
N ILE A 67 15.54 -5.84 -4.19
CA ILE A 67 14.73 -4.93 -5.01
C ILE A 67 15.72 -3.95 -5.68
N PRO A 68 15.72 -3.85 -7.02
CA PRO A 68 14.96 -4.64 -7.99
C PRO A 68 15.41 -6.12 -8.05
N GLY A 69 14.49 -7.02 -8.39
CA GLY A 69 14.70 -8.46 -8.50
C GLY A 69 13.61 -9.12 -9.34
N GLU A 70 13.51 -10.45 -9.28
CA GLU A 70 12.59 -11.23 -10.10
C GLU A 70 11.12 -10.82 -9.84
N ARG A 71 10.73 -10.61 -8.57
CA ARG A 71 9.35 -10.24 -8.20
C ARG A 71 8.96 -8.88 -8.76
N THR A 72 9.85 -7.89 -8.69
CA THR A 72 9.61 -6.58 -9.31
C THR A 72 9.58 -6.66 -10.83
N THR A 73 10.36 -7.54 -11.44
CA THR A 73 10.33 -7.78 -12.89
C THR A 73 8.99 -8.37 -13.33
N VAL A 74 8.49 -9.37 -12.60
CA VAL A 74 7.18 -10.00 -12.84
C VAL A 74 6.05 -8.97 -12.76
N LEU A 75 6.02 -8.15 -11.70
CA LEU A 75 5.02 -7.10 -11.53
C LEU A 75 5.19 -5.97 -12.55
N GLY A 76 6.43 -5.64 -12.93
CA GLY A 76 6.73 -4.66 -13.97
C GLY A 76 6.21 -5.08 -15.34
N HIS A 77 6.35 -6.36 -15.71
CA HIS A 77 5.75 -6.88 -16.94
C HIS A 77 4.22 -6.77 -16.92
N ALA A 78 3.59 -7.05 -15.77
CA ALA A 78 2.14 -6.87 -15.64
C ALA A 78 1.72 -5.40 -15.76
N ALA A 79 2.47 -4.48 -15.11
CA ALA A 79 2.27 -3.04 -15.21
C ALA A 79 2.34 -2.55 -16.68
N ALA A 80 3.39 -2.98 -17.41
CA ALA A 80 3.57 -2.63 -18.82
C ALA A 80 2.47 -3.21 -19.70
N THR A 81 2.06 -4.45 -19.47
CA THR A 81 0.97 -5.10 -20.21
C THR A 81 -0.37 -4.40 -19.98
N ALA A 82 -0.65 -4.01 -18.74
CA ALA A 82 -1.88 -3.34 -18.35
C ALA A 82 -1.86 -1.82 -18.65
N GLY A 83 -0.67 -1.23 -18.85
CA GLY A 83 -0.48 0.19 -19.12
C GLY A 83 -0.84 1.09 -17.95
N LEU A 84 -0.64 0.64 -16.70
CA LEU A 84 -0.98 1.37 -15.48
C LEU A 84 0.15 1.35 -14.45
N TRP A 85 0.08 2.23 -13.46
CA TRP A 85 0.99 2.25 -12.32
C TRP A 85 0.64 1.12 -11.35
N VAL A 86 1.66 0.51 -10.73
CA VAL A 86 1.49 -0.55 -9.72
C VAL A 86 2.20 -0.18 -8.44
N VAL A 87 1.47 -0.21 -7.32
CA VAL A 87 2.02 -0.18 -5.96
C VAL A 87 1.92 -1.58 -5.38
N ALA A 88 3.02 -2.10 -4.84
CA ALA A 88 3.05 -3.43 -4.22
C ALA A 88 3.93 -3.45 -2.97
N GLY A 89 3.45 -4.11 -1.91
CA GLY A 89 4.27 -4.41 -0.73
C GLY A 89 5.02 -5.73 -0.92
N LEU A 90 6.35 -5.71 -0.76
CA LEU A 90 7.23 -6.86 -0.95
C LEU A 90 8.17 -7.05 0.23
N THR A 91 8.65 -8.28 0.39
CA THR A 91 9.69 -8.62 1.36
C THR A 91 11.06 -8.47 0.69
N GLU A 92 11.81 -7.43 1.10
CA GLU A 92 13.11 -7.09 0.52
C GLU A 92 14.26 -7.69 1.34
N ARG A 93 15.30 -8.17 0.66
CA ARG A 93 16.58 -8.56 1.25
C ARG A 93 17.70 -7.67 0.74
N THR A 94 18.54 -7.22 1.64
CA THR A 94 19.87 -6.66 1.34
C THR A 94 20.96 -7.62 1.83
N ASP A 95 22.22 -7.22 1.73
CA ASP A 95 23.34 -8.03 2.26
C ASP A 95 23.29 -8.21 3.78
N THR A 96 22.67 -7.27 4.48
CA THR A 96 22.72 -7.18 5.94
C THR A 96 21.37 -7.28 6.63
N ALA A 97 20.25 -7.13 5.90
CA ALA A 97 18.93 -6.99 6.52
C ALA A 97 17.79 -7.46 5.61
N VAL A 98 16.65 -7.73 6.25
CA VAL A 98 15.35 -7.93 5.59
C VAL A 98 14.47 -6.73 5.92
N TYR A 99 13.75 -6.22 4.93
CA TYR A 99 12.85 -5.09 5.05
C TYR A 99 11.45 -5.44 4.56
N ASN A 100 10.48 -4.78 5.13
CA ASN A 100 9.14 -4.67 4.62
C ASN A 100 9.09 -3.44 3.72
N SER A 101 8.95 -3.64 2.42
CA SER A 101 9.15 -2.59 1.41
C SER A 101 7.95 -2.42 0.51
N ALA A 102 7.68 -1.19 0.10
CA ALA A 102 6.71 -0.85 -0.93
C ALA A 102 7.42 -0.33 -2.18
N VAL A 103 6.97 -0.77 -3.34
CA VAL A 103 7.49 -0.35 -4.65
C VAL A 103 6.41 0.38 -5.45
N LEU A 104 6.83 1.36 -6.25
CA LEU A 104 6.04 1.98 -7.30
C LEU A 104 6.65 1.64 -8.65
N LEU A 105 5.89 0.98 -9.51
CA LEU A 105 6.28 0.63 -10.87
C LEU A 105 5.46 1.48 -11.85
N ASN A 106 6.13 2.04 -12.86
CA ASN A 106 5.47 2.85 -13.87
C ASN A 106 4.83 1.98 -14.97
N PRO A 107 4.02 2.57 -15.89
CA PRO A 107 3.42 1.83 -17.00
C PRO A 107 4.42 1.25 -18.04
N GLN A 108 5.71 1.50 -17.89
CA GLN A 108 6.78 0.85 -18.64
C GLN A 108 7.39 -0.33 -17.89
N GLY A 109 6.94 -0.56 -16.65
CA GLY A 109 7.43 -1.64 -15.78
C GLY A 109 8.67 -1.27 -14.97
N GLU A 110 9.08 -0.01 -14.98
CA GLU A 110 10.28 0.47 -14.30
C GLU A 110 9.99 0.83 -12.84
N LEU A 111 10.90 0.51 -11.94
CA LEU A 111 10.86 0.90 -10.54
C LEU A 111 11.17 2.40 -10.41
N THR A 112 10.21 3.17 -9.86
CA THR A 112 10.33 4.64 -9.72
C THR A 112 10.39 5.10 -8.27
N LEU A 113 9.96 4.27 -7.32
CA LEU A 113 10.06 4.53 -5.89
C LEU A 113 10.18 3.21 -5.12
N LEU A 114 11.06 3.21 -4.12
CA LEU A 114 11.19 2.16 -3.11
C LEU A 114 11.10 2.82 -1.74
N HIS A 115 10.11 2.44 -0.95
CA HIS A 115 9.98 2.85 0.45
C HIS A 115 10.13 1.63 1.36
N ARG A 116 10.99 1.71 2.36
CA ARG A 116 11.11 0.71 3.44
C ARG A 116 10.32 1.20 4.63
N LYS A 117 9.46 0.37 5.18
CA LYS A 117 8.61 0.71 6.32
C LYS A 117 9.43 1.29 7.46
N VAL A 118 9.05 2.46 7.94
CA VAL A 118 9.74 3.16 9.03
C VAL A 118 9.22 2.74 10.39
N ASN A 119 7.88 2.62 10.53
CA ASN A 119 7.25 2.17 11.76
C ASN A 119 6.99 0.67 11.76
N GLU A 120 8.03 -0.13 12.04
CA GLU A 120 7.86 -1.56 12.27
C GLU A 120 7.26 -1.83 13.64
N LEU A 121 6.16 -2.61 13.69
CA LEU A 121 5.57 -3.04 14.94
C LEU A 121 6.58 -3.84 15.78
N ALA A 122 6.55 -3.69 17.11
CA ALA A 122 7.50 -4.34 18.00
C ALA A 122 7.60 -5.87 17.76
N VAL A 123 6.48 -6.51 17.43
CA VAL A 123 6.41 -7.95 17.14
C VAL A 123 7.12 -8.34 15.84
N ALA A 124 7.29 -7.41 14.91
CA ALA A 124 7.90 -7.64 13.58
C ALA A 124 9.40 -7.30 13.52
N ARG A 125 9.94 -6.61 14.53
CA ARG A 125 11.34 -6.15 14.56
C ARG A 125 12.38 -7.26 14.61
N ASN A 126 11.97 -8.48 14.93
CA ASN A 126 12.82 -9.66 14.83
C ASN A 126 12.89 -10.25 13.42
N VAL A 127 12.06 -9.75 12.48
CA VAL A 127 12.02 -10.17 11.08
C VAL A 127 12.50 -9.03 10.19
N TYR A 128 11.98 -7.81 10.40
CA TYR A 128 12.24 -6.66 9.53
C TYR A 128 13.05 -5.58 10.27
N THR A 129 13.98 -5.01 9.53
CA THR A 129 14.70 -3.79 9.90
C THR A 129 13.89 -2.57 9.46
N ALA A 130 13.78 -1.56 10.33
CA ALA A 130 13.10 -0.32 9.99
C ALA A 130 13.81 0.47 8.90
N GLY A 131 13.05 1.09 8.00
CA GLY A 131 13.54 2.05 7.03
C GLY A 131 14.00 3.36 7.69
N THR A 132 14.86 4.11 7.01
CA THR A 132 15.46 5.36 7.51
C THR A 132 15.29 6.55 6.57
N ALA A 133 14.59 6.36 5.44
CA ALA A 133 14.37 7.38 4.43
C ALA A 133 12.87 7.56 4.14
N ILE A 134 12.49 8.79 3.83
CA ILE A 134 11.13 9.15 3.39
C ILE A 134 11.28 9.88 2.06
N GLU A 135 10.69 9.31 1.02
CA GLU A 135 10.77 9.79 -0.34
C GLU A 135 9.38 9.79 -1.00
N VAL A 136 9.25 10.56 -2.08
CA VAL A 136 8.04 10.62 -2.90
C VAL A 136 8.43 10.54 -4.38
N SER A 137 7.52 10.10 -5.23
CA SER A 137 7.75 10.01 -6.68
C SER A 137 6.70 10.79 -7.46
N ARG A 138 7.12 11.45 -8.55
CA ARG A 138 6.21 12.09 -9.51
C ARG A 138 5.67 11.06 -10.48
N THR A 139 4.37 11.16 -10.75
CA THR A 139 3.66 10.32 -11.71
C THR A 139 2.89 11.18 -12.71
N SER A 140 2.23 10.56 -13.68
CA SER A 140 1.33 11.25 -14.63
C SER A 140 0.11 11.88 -13.96
N PHE A 141 -0.28 11.44 -12.77
CA PHE A 141 -1.47 11.93 -12.05
C PHE A 141 -1.13 12.75 -10.79
N GLY A 142 0.15 12.91 -10.46
CA GLY A 142 0.59 13.72 -9.32
C GLY A 142 1.81 13.13 -8.62
N THR A 143 2.04 13.57 -7.39
CA THR A 143 3.15 13.08 -6.55
C THR A 143 2.62 12.05 -5.55
N VAL A 144 3.26 10.89 -5.48
CA VAL A 144 2.84 9.74 -4.68
C VAL A 144 3.79 9.54 -3.50
N GLY A 145 3.24 9.31 -2.30
CA GLY A 145 3.94 8.74 -1.16
C GLY A 145 3.47 7.30 -0.91
N LEU A 146 4.36 6.46 -0.39
CA LEU A 146 4.11 5.03 -0.15
C LEU A 146 4.23 4.65 1.34
N PRO A 147 3.47 5.24 2.28
CA PRO A 147 3.52 4.78 3.66
C PRO A 147 2.95 3.37 3.77
N ILE A 148 3.59 2.50 4.55
CA ILE A 148 3.18 1.10 4.69
C ILE A 148 2.41 0.90 5.98
N CYS A 149 1.12 0.55 5.91
CA CYS A 149 0.29 0.10 7.03
C CYS A 149 0.48 0.96 8.30
N ALA A 150 1.21 0.47 9.30
CA ALA A 150 1.45 1.14 10.58
C ALA A 150 2.26 2.46 10.49
N ASP A 151 2.86 2.79 9.34
CA ASP A 151 3.40 4.13 9.11
C ASP A 151 2.30 5.21 9.19
N ASN A 152 1.03 4.81 9.03
CA ASN A 152 -0.13 5.68 9.13
C ASN A 152 -0.83 5.65 10.50
N PHE A 153 -0.26 5.06 11.54
CA PHE A 153 -0.82 5.19 12.89
C PHE A 153 -0.78 6.65 13.35
N GLU A 154 -1.74 7.08 14.14
CA GLU A 154 -1.89 8.47 14.55
C GLU A 154 -0.64 9.02 15.26
N ASP A 155 0.03 8.21 16.07
CA ASP A 155 1.31 8.53 16.73
C ASP A 155 2.53 8.50 15.78
N CYS A 156 2.34 7.99 14.56
CA CYS A 156 3.37 7.90 13.52
C CYS A 156 3.06 8.76 12.28
N HIS A 157 2.06 9.63 12.34
CA HIS A 157 1.67 10.50 11.22
C HIS A 157 2.83 11.34 10.67
N PHE A 158 3.89 11.59 11.45
CA PHE A 158 5.08 12.34 11.00
C PHE A 158 5.68 11.73 9.71
N ILE A 159 5.51 10.43 9.45
CA ILE A 159 5.99 9.76 8.23
C ILE A 159 5.18 10.24 7.03
N SER A 160 3.86 10.15 7.11
CA SER A 160 2.94 10.59 6.07
C SER A 160 2.88 12.13 5.95
N ASP A 161 3.02 12.84 7.07
CA ASP A 161 3.17 14.30 7.10
C ASP A 161 4.40 14.73 6.29
N ALA A 162 5.56 14.06 6.48
CA ALA A 162 6.77 14.33 5.71
C ALA A 162 6.58 14.04 4.21
N MET A 163 5.92 12.95 3.84
CA MET A 163 5.60 12.67 2.43
C MET A 163 4.71 13.76 1.82
N ALA A 164 3.70 14.23 2.57
CA ALA A 164 2.86 15.33 2.14
C ALA A 164 3.64 16.64 2.00
N ASP A 165 4.56 16.96 2.93
CA ASP A 165 5.41 18.15 2.87
C ASP A 165 6.41 18.09 1.71
N LEU A 166 6.86 16.90 1.32
CA LEU A 166 7.64 16.66 0.09
C LEU A 166 6.81 16.79 -1.19
N GLY A 167 5.50 17.03 -1.07
CA GLY A 167 4.61 17.35 -2.19
C GLY A 167 3.67 16.22 -2.61
N ALA A 168 3.60 15.11 -1.87
CA ALA A 168 2.62 14.07 -2.16
C ALA A 168 1.21 14.64 -2.11
N ASN A 169 0.39 14.34 -3.12
CA ASN A 169 -1.04 14.65 -3.15
C ASN A 169 -1.92 13.39 -3.05
N VAL A 170 -1.28 12.22 -3.07
CA VAL A 170 -1.91 10.94 -2.75
C VAL A 170 -0.92 10.04 -2.00
N LEU A 171 -1.42 9.37 -0.96
CA LEU A 171 -0.72 8.36 -0.19
C LEU A 171 -1.33 7.00 -0.52
N LEU A 172 -0.52 6.10 -1.08
CA LEU A 172 -0.93 4.76 -1.49
C LEU A 172 -0.25 3.74 -0.57
N SER A 173 -1.03 3.10 0.29
CA SER A 173 -0.53 2.31 1.42
C SER A 173 -0.81 0.81 1.25
N PRO A 174 0.20 -0.03 0.95
CA PRO A 174 0.11 -1.46 1.17
C PRO A 174 -0.12 -1.77 2.64
N CYS A 175 -1.09 -2.65 2.94
CA CYS A 175 -1.50 -3.02 4.29
C CYS A 175 -1.67 -4.53 4.46
N ALA A 176 -1.60 -4.99 5.72
CA ALA A 176 -1.91 -6.35 6.14
C ALA A 176 -2.69 -6.29 7.46
N TRP A 177 -3.99 -5.98 7.36
CA TRP A 177 -4.85 -5.81 8.53
C TRP A 177 -5.37 -7.15 9.01
N ALA A 178 -4.93 -7.56 10.20
CA ALA A 178 -5.26 -8.85 10.76
C ALA A 178 -5.86 -8.73 12.15
N VAL A 179 -6.90 -9.52 12.41
CA VAL A 179 -7.63 -9.59 13.67
C VAL A 179 -7.52 -10.99 14.29
N THR A 180 -7.74 -11.09 15.60
CA THR A 180 -7.94 -12.39 16.25
C THR A 180 -9.32 -12.94 15.91
N SER A 181 -9.51 -14.26 16.04
CA SER A 181 -10.84 -14.88 15.86
C SER A 181 -11.89 -14.35 16.84
N GLU A 182 -11.47 -13.84 18.01
CA GLU A 182 -12.37 -13.22 18.98
C GLU A 182 -12.82 -11.84 18.51
N GLN A 183 -11.91 -10.99 18.04
CA GLN A 183 -12.23 -9.68 17.44
C GLN A 183 -13.15 -9.83 16.24
N ASP A 184 -12.89 -10.84 15.38
CA ASP A 184 -13.72 -11.12 14.21
C ASP A 184 -15.17 -11.48 14.61
N ARG A 185 -15.34 -12.37 15.62
CA ARG A 185 -16.67 -12.75 16.11
C ARG A 185 -17.43 -11.61 16.76
N ASN A 186 -16.74 -10.72 17.46
CA ASN A 186 -17.34 -9.59 18.15
C ASN A 186 -17.67 -8.44 17.19
N GLN A 187 -17.35 -8.58 15.90
CA GLN A 187 -17.54 -7.53 14.87
C GLN A 187 -17.04 -6.16 15.35
N GLU A 188 -15.96 -6.16 16.14
CA GLU A 188 -15.31 -4.91 16.49
C GLU A 188 -14.95 -4.19 15.19
N PRO A 189 -15.34 -2.92 15.05
CA PRO A 189 -15.12 -2.19 13.81
C PRO A 189 -13.62 -1.89 13.65
N TYR A 190 -12.84 -2.89 13.27
CA TYR A 190 -11.40 -2.77 13.04
C TYR A 190 -11.05 -1.63 12.07
N GLY A 191 -11.96 -1.32 11.13
CA GLY A 191 -11.83 -0.22 10.20
C GLY A 191 -11.85 1.17 10.83
N SER A 192 -12.45 1.36 12.01
CA SER A 192 -12.61 2.69 12.64
C SER A 192 -11.29 3.39 12.94
N LEU A 193 -10.26 2.64 13.34
CA LEU A 193 -8.91 3.14 13.56
C LEU A 193 -8.34 3.78 12.28
N TRP A 194 -8.43 3.05 11.18
CA TRP A 194 -7.88 3.47 9.89
C TRP A 194 -8.67 4.62 9.27
N GLU A 195 -10.02 4.59 9.41
CA GLU A 195 -10.86 5.69 8.96
C GLU A 195 -10.50 6.99 9.64
N ARG A 196 -10.33 6.97 10.97
CA ARG A 196 -9.97 8.13 11.74
C ARG A 196 -8.57 8.63 11.35
N SER A 197 -7.60 7.74 11.32
CA SER A 197 -6.22 8.07 10.94
C SER A 197 -6.15 8.69 9.55
N TYR A 198 -6.75 8.03 8.54
CA TYR A 198 -6.72 8.51 7.15
C TYR A 198 -7.50 9.82 6.98
N ALA A 199 -8.65 9.98 7.68
CA ALA A 199 -9.40 11.22 7.64
C ALA A 199 -8.62 12.41 8.23
N ILE A 200 -7.85 12.19 9.30
CA ILE A 200 -6.99 13.21 9.89
C ILE A 200 -5.88 13.63 8.92
N LEU A 201 -5.15 12.67 8.36
CA LEU A 201 -4.09 12.92 7.36
C LEU A 201 -4.64 13.65 6.13
N ALA A 202 -5.75 13.15 5.58
CA ALA A 202 -6.37 13.71 4.40
C ALA A 202 -6.77 15.18 4.60
N LYS A 203 -7.46 15.49 5.71
CA LYS A 203 -7.88 16.86 6.04
C LYS A 203 -6.72 17.79 6.33
N ARG A 204 -5.70 17.31 7.07
CA ARG A 204 -4.53 18.11 7.47
C ARG A 204 -3.75 18.60 6.26
N HIS A 205 -3.58 17.75 5.25
CA HIS A 205 -2.72 18.02 4.11
C HIS A 205 -3.45 18.22 2.79
N GLY A 206 -4.77 18.00 2.72
CA GLY A 206 -5.51 18.02 1.46
C GLY A 206 -5.07 16.90 0.51
N VAL A 207 -4.67 15.74 1.03
CA VAL A 207 -4.21 14.57 0.28
C VAL A 207 -5.26 13.46 0.26
N ALA A 208 -5.31 12.67 -0.80
CA ALA A 208 -6.06 11.42 -0.78
C ALA A 208 -5.24 10.32 -0.10
N VAL A 209 -5.90 9.40 0.62
CA VAL A 209 -5.24 8.27 1.30
C VAL A 209 -5.94 6.98 0.94
N VAL A 210 -5.18 5.98 0.46
CA VAL A 210 -5.70 4.67 0.09
C VAL A 210 -4.90 3.59 0.81
N GLY A 211 -5.56 2.76 1.61
CA GLY A 211 -4.96 1.58 2.23
C GLY A 211 -5.56 0.31 1.65
N VAL A 212 -4.71 -0.60 1.18
CA VAL A 212 -5.16 -1.87 0.58
C VAL A 212 -4.58 -3.04 1.35
N SER A 213 -5.47 -3.80 1.96
CA SER A 213 -5.12 -4.95 2.79
C SER A 213 -5.42 -6.28 2.08
N ASN A 214 -4.61 -7.29 2.39
CA ASN A 214 -4.84 -8.65 1.94
C ASN A 214 -5.99 -9.32 2.70
N VAL A 215 -6.41 -10.48 2.17
CA VAL A 215 -7.27 -11.45 2.85
C VAL A 215 -6.53 -12.76 3.02
N GLY A 216 -7.05 -13.66 3.87
CA GLY A 216 -6.50 -14.99 4.14
C GLY A 216 -6.18 -15.22 5.61
N TYR A 217 -5.38 -16.25 5.87
CA TYR A 217 -4.97 -16.64 7.21
C TYR A 217 -3.48 -16.48 7.39
N MET A 218 -3.06 -16.02 8.56
CA MET A 218 -1.66 -16.06 8.95
C MET A 218 -1.36 -17.47 9.48
N ASP A 219 -0.77 -18.31 8.63
CA ASP A 219 -0.51 -19.73 8.91
C ASP A 219 0.77 -19.97 9.70
N ALA A 220 1.64 -18.96 9.84
CA ALA A 220 2.87 -19.02 10.60
C ALA A 220 3.28 -17.63 11.14
N GLY A 221 4.35 -17.61 11.96
CA GLY A 221 4.88 -16.39 12.54
C GLY A 221 4.22 -16.02 13.87
N ALA A 222 4.58 -14.84 14.41
CA ALA A 222 4.14 -14.42 15.74
C ALA A 222 2.61 -14.16 15.84
N TRP A 223 1.94 -13.93 14.71
CA TRP A 223 0.47 -13.77 14.66
C TRP A 223 -0.23 -14.95 14.00
N GLN A 224 0.38 -16.13 14.06
CA GLN A 224 -0.26 -17.36 13.56
C GLN A 224 -1.69 -17.51 14.11
N GLY A 225 -2.62 -17.86 13.23
CA GLY A 225 -4.04 -18.04 13.55
C GLY A 225 -4.88 -16.77 13.44
N ARG A 226 -4.29 -15.60 13.14
CA ARG A 226 -5.07 -14.40 12.86
C ARG A 226 -5.62 -14.42 11.43
N LEU A 227 -6.71 -13.69 11.26
CA LEU A 227 -7.43 -13.51 10.00
C LEU A 227 -7.04 -12.18 9.36
N CYS A 228 -6.50 -12.20 8.16
CA CYS A 228 -6.37 -11.00 7.33
C CYS A 228 -7.73 -10.71 6.70
N ILE A 229 -8.28 -9.53 6.98
CA ILE A 229 -9.71 -9.25 6.81
C ILE A 229 -10.05 -8.40 5.60
N GLY A 230 -9.07 -8.00 4.79
CA GLY A 230 -9.31 -7.04 3.72
C GLY A 230 -9.74 -5.69 4.28
N ALA A 231 -11.01 -5.32 4.09
CA ALA A 231 -11.58 -4.04 4.54
C ALA A 231 -10.80 -2.82 4.01
N SER A 232 -10.19 -2.93 2.84
CA SER A 232 -9.43 -1.86 2.18
C SER A 232 -10.21 -0.55 2.13
N LEU A 233 -9.52 0.58 2.21
CA LEU A 233 -10.16 1.88 2.47
C LEU A 233 -9.57 2.97 1.57
N ALA A 234 -10.44 3.81 1.01
CA ALA A 234 -10.05 5.02 0.29
C ALA A 234 -10.75 6.25 0.89
N VAL A 235 -9.94 7.28 1.18
CA VAL A 235 -10.37 8.55 1.76
C VAL A 235 -9.96 9.69 0.83
N ASN A 236 -10.89 10.59 0.52
CA ASN A 236 -10.64 11.76 -0.32
C ASN A 236 -9.95 12.90 0.46
N PRO A 237 -9.45 13.96 -0.20
CA PRO A 237 -8.79 15.07 0.47
C PRO A 237 -9.64 15.84 1.48
N ALA A 238 -10.97 15.69 1.45
CA ALA A 238 -11.88 16.25 2.45
C ALA A 238 -12.03 15.35 3.70
N GLY A 239 -11.32 14.19 3.75
CA GLY A 239 -11.38 13.24 4.84
C GLY A 239 -12.65 12.38 4.84
N GLN A 240 -13.32 12.26 3.70
CA GLN A 240 -14.49 11.43 3.54
C GLN A 240 -14.10 10.07 2.95
N VAL A 241 -14.67 9.00 3.50
CA VAL A 241 -14.54 7.67 2.92
C VAL A 241 -15.32 7.61 1.62
N VAL A 242 -14.63 7.27 0.53
CA VAL A 242 -15.20 7.18 -0.82
C VAL A 242 -15.12 5.78 -1.41
N GLY A 243 -14.42 4.86 -0.74
CA GLY A 243 -14.35 3.46 -1.15
C GLY A 243 -14.03 2.55 0.02
N ARG A 244 -14.65 1.35 0.01
CA ARG A 244 -14.40 0.29 0.97
C ARG A 244 -14.31 -1.05 0.28
N GLY A 245 -13.33 -1.86 0.66
CA GLY A 245 -13.28 -3.27 0.35
C GLY A 245 -14.21 -4.07 1.26
N PRO A 246 -14.70 -5.23 0.81
CA PRO A 246 -15.47 -6.12 1.66
C PRO A 246 -14.61 -6.64 2.82
N TYR A 247 -15.25 -6.88 3.96
CA TYR A 247 -14.64 -7.44 5.16
C TYR A 247 -14.71 -8.97 5.14
N GLY A 248 -13.62 -9.64 5.50
CA GLY A 248 -13.57 -11.09 5.72
C GLY A 248 -12.32 -11.73 5.09
N CYS A 249 -11.88 -12.86 5.66
CA CYS A 249 -10.67 -13.56 5.22
C CYS A 249 -10.78 -14.23 3.83
N GLU A 250 -11.99 -14.36 3.29
CA GLU A 250 -12.25 -14.86 1.95
C GLU A 250 -12.75 -13.76 0.98
N ALA A 251 -12.72 -12.51 1.40
CA ALA A 251 -13.29 -11.37 0.68
C ALA A 251 -12.32 -10.80 -0.37
N GLU A 252 -11.73 -11.66 -1.20
CA GLU A 252 -10.87 -11.23 -2.32
C GLU A 252 -11.68 -10.43 -3.35
N ASN A 253 -11.17 -9.24 -3.74
CA ASN A 253 -11.88 -8.38 -4.70
C ASN A 253 -10.94 -7.31 -5.28
N LEU A 254 -11.25 -6.85 -6.49
CA LEU A 254 -10.75 -5.61 -7.04
C LEU A 254 -11.83 -4.52 -6.92
N ILE A 255 -11.58 -3.52 -6.09
CA ILE A 255 -12.50 -2.40 -5.87
C ILE A 255 -11.96 -1.19 -6.63
N THR A 256 -12.76 -0.58 -7.49
CA THR A 256 -12.39 0.64 -8.21
C THR A 256 -12.98 1.87 -7.56
N VAL A 257 -12.16 2.91 -7.39
CA VAL A 257 -12.56 4.17 -6.76
C VAL A 257 -12.03 5.34 -7.60
N ASP A 258 -12.87 6.32 -7.85
CA ASP A 258 -12.48 7.59 -8.47
C ASP A 258 -12.21 8.63 -7.37
N LEU A 259 -10.96 9.07 -7.25
CA LEU A 259 -10.47 9.99 -6.23
C LEU A 259 -10.21 11.37 -6.83
N PRO A 260 -10.87 12.44 -6.35
CA PRO A 260 -10.46 13.78 -6.70
C PRO A 260 -9.08 14.07 -6.10
N LEU A 261 -8.13 14.53 -6.91
CA LEU A 261 -6.83 14.99 -6.45
C LEU A 261 -6.78 16.52 -6.47
N GLN A 262 -6.29 17.11 -5.38
CA GLN A 262 -6.03 18.54 -5.34
C GLN A 262 -4.68 18.84 -6.01
N THR A 263 -4.65 19.82 -6.89
CA THR A 263 -3.40 20.36 -7.42
C THR A 263 -2.70 21.12 -6.29
N ARG A 264 -1.63 20.54 -5.74
CA ARG A 264 -0.79 21.23 -4.75
C ARG A 264 0.22 22.07 -5.50
N THR A 265 0.03 23.39 -5.50
CA THR A 265 1.14 24.31 -5.77
C THR A 265 2.13 24.14 -4.64
N SER A 266 3.41 23.84 -4.96
CA SER A 266 4.48 23.81 -3.97
C SER A 266 4.38 25.10 -3.12
N ARG A 267 4.18 24.94 -1.80
CA ARG A 267 4.35 26.09 -0.90
C ARG A 267 5.81 26.52 -1.04
N ALA A 268 6.06 27.58 -1.80
CA ALA A 268 7.31 28.29 -1.69
C ALA A 268 7.45 28.62 -0.21
N ARG A 269 8.51 28.11 0.45
CA ARG A 269 8.88 28.59 1.77
C ARG A 269 9.17 30.06 1.58
N GLY A 270 8.23 30.91 1.99
CA GLY A 270 8.46 32.33 2.10
C GLY A 270 9.64 32.49 3.04
N ALA A 271 10.75 33.00 2.53
CA ALA A 271 11.81 33.54 3.34
C ALA A 271 11.22 34.79 4.03
N ASP A 272 10.64 34.62 5.21
CA ASP A 272 10.45 35.71 6.14
C ASP A 272 11.84 36.04 6.70
N THR A 273 12.53 36.92 5.98
CA THR A 273 13.63 37.69 6.51
C THR A 273 13.00 38.88 7.20
N GLY A 274 12.79 38.78 8.50
CA GLY A 274 12.47 39.85 9.41
C GLY A 274 13.42 39.78 10.61
#